data_9634125d71219a77b796df31581f756b
#
_entry.id   9634125d71219a77b796df31581f756b
#
_cell.length_a   1.000
_cell.length_b   1.000
_cell.length_c   1.000
_cell.angle_alpha   90.00
_cell.angle_beta   90.00
_cell.angle_gamma   90.00
#
_symmetry.space_group_name_H-M   'P 1'
#
loop_
_entity.id
_entity.type
_entity.pdbx_description
1 polymer ?
#
loop_
_entity_poly.entity_id
_entity_poly.type
_entity_poly.pdbx_seq_one_letter_code
_entity_poly.pdbx_strand_id
1 'polypeptide(L)'
;MKPITGAVVRADFNDPIAVVHYARAAHFLGLWKSERLLIERFLPDRSVPLLEAGCGAGRVTLGLRDLGFRRITAFDFAEELLEQARELARERDAADIAFHAADATRLDRCPAIHEAAAGSKPAGFGGVLFMFNGLMQIPGRESRRTALRHLHALCAPGAPLLFTTHDRNHSPAERVMWRLEAARWERGEQDERLVEFGDRYFEDDTGRTFMHLPDREEILADLAATGWTHEYDALRREIALESEAVREFSDECRFWVGRRS
;
A
#
# COMPACT_ATOMS: atom_id res chain seq x y z
N MET A 1 -19.90 3.21 19.92
CA MET A 1 -18.67 4.05 19.66
C MET A 1 -18.71 4.61 18.24
N LYS A 2 -17.84 5.60 17.88
CA LYS A 2 -17.81 6.11 16.49
C LYS A 2 -16.99 5.15 15.61
N PRO A 3 -17.37 4.95 14.34
CA PRO A 3 -16.59 4.16 13.39
C PRO A 3 -15.16 4.68 13.23
N ILE A 4 -14.22 3.79 12.91
CA ILE A 4 -12.86 4.17 12.54
C ILE A 4 -12.89 4.91 11.20
N THR A 5 -12.26 6.06 11.15
CA THR A 5 -12.22 6.94 9.98
C THR A 5 -10.78 7.13 9.52
N GLY A 6 -10.58 7.63 8.28
CA GLY A 6 -9.24 8.00 7.80
C GLY A 6 -8.51 9.00 8.70
N ALA A 7 -9.23 9.85 9.44
CA ALA A 7 -8.61 10.76 10.40
C ALA A 7 -8.05 10.02 11.63
N VAL A 8 -8.72 8.97 12.10
CA VAL A 8 -8.21 8.11 13.18
C VAL A 8 -6.96 7.38 12.69
N VAL A 9 -7.03 6.75 11.53
CA VAL A 9 -5.90 6.02 10.94
C VAL A 9 -4.70 6.94 10.72
N ARG A 10 -4.91 8.17 10.24
CA ARG A 10 -3.84 9.16 10.10
C ARG A 10 -3.20 9.52 11.44
N ALA A 11 -4.00 9.67 12.51
CA ALA A 11 -3.47 9.94 13.84
C ALA A 11 -2.64 8.76 14.36
N ASP A 12 -3.07 7.52 14.12
CA ASP A 12 -2.34 6.31 14.52
C ASP A 12 -0.99 6.20 13.79
N PHE A 13 -0.91 6.55 12.50
CA PHE A 13 0.35 6.56 11.74
C PHE A 13 1.29 7.73 12.08
N ASN A 14 0.79 8.80 12.67
CA ASN A 14 1.60 9.90 13.22
C ASN A 14 1.96 9.68 14.70
N ASP A 15 1.53 8.59 15.33
CA ASP A 15 1.94 8.25 16.69
C ASP A 15 3.44 7.91 16.71
N PRO A 16 4.22 8.41 17.69
CA PRO A 16 5.66 8.17 17.76
C PRO A 16 6.06 6.69 17.74
N ILE A 17 5.26 5.79 18.32
CA ILE A 17 5.53 4.35 18.32
C ILE A 17 5.45 3.81 16.88
N ALA A 18 4.39 4.14 16.15
CA ALA A 18 4.23 3.74 14.75
C ALA A 18 5.33 4.34 13.87
N VAL A 19 5.66 5.64 14.05
CA VAL A 19 6.73 6.30 13.31
C VAL A 19 8.06 5.57 13.50
N VAL A 20 8.45 5.26 14.74
CA VAL A 20 9.68 4.51 15.03
C VAL A 20 9.66 3.13 14.40
N HIS A 21 8.54 2.40 14.47
CA HIS A 21 8.38 1.08 13.88
C HIS A 21 8.63 1.09 12.35
N TYR A 22 7.96 1.98 11.63
CA TYR A 22 8.09 2.08 10.17
C TYR A 22 9.43 2.68 9.72
N ALA A 23 9.98 3.65 10.46
CA ALA A 23 11.31 4.20 10.18
C ALA A 23 12.40 3.12 10.30
N ARG A 24 12.35 2.28 11.35
CA ARG A 24 13.27 1.15 11.51
C ARG A 24 13.17 0.17 10.33
N ALA A 25 11.96 -0.14 9.86
CA ALA A 25 11.78 -1.00 8.70
C ALA A 25 12.39 -0.39 7.43
N ALA A 26 12.25 0.92 7.22
CA ALA A 26 12.85 1.61 6.09
C ALA A 26 14.39 1.58 6.12
N HIS A 27 14.99 1.72 7.29
CA HIS A 27 16.45 1.67 7.46
C HIS A 27 17.04 0.26 7.29
N PHE A 28 16.39 -0.78 7.85
CA PHE A 28 17.02 -2.08 8.03
C PHE A 28 16.51 -3.19 7.10
N LEU A 29 15.27 -3.11 6.61
CA LEU A 29 14.69 -4.17 5.78
C LEU A 29 14.84 -3.92 4.28
N GLY A 30 14.79 -2.67 3.84
CA GLY A 30 14.80 -2.31 2.42
C GLY A 30 13.69 -3.01 1.61
N LEU A 31 13.89 -3.18 0.29
CA LEU A 31 12.98 -3.97 -0.54
C LEU A 31 13.04 -5.46 -0.18
N TRP A 32 11.88 -6.06 -0.03
CA TRP A 32 11.75 -7.50 0.10
C TRP A 32 12.09 -8.21 -1.21
N LYS A 33 12.48 -9.47 -1.10
CA LYS A 33 12.84 -10.26 -2.28
C LYS A 33 11.65 -10.44 -3.24
N SER A 34 10.45 -10.69 -2.70
CA SER A 34 9.21 -10.77 -3.47
C SER A 34 8.87 -9.45 -4.16
N GLU A 35 9.01 -8.31 -3.47
CA GLU A 35 8.80 -6.99 -4.05
C GLU A 35 9.76 -6.75 -5.22
N ARG A 36 11.05 -7.00 -5.02
CA ARG A 36 12.08 -6.87 -6.06
C ARG A 36 11.74 -7.69 -7.31
N LEU A 37 11.43 -8.97 -7.13
CA LEU A 37 11.12 -9.87 -8.25
C LEU A 37 9.94 -9.39 -9.08
N LEU A 38 8.88 -8.90 -8.42
CA LEU A 38 7.70 -8.39 -9.13
C LEU A 38 7.97 -7.04 -9.78
N ILE A 39 8.69 -6.13 -9.12
CA ILE A 39 9.11 -4.86 -9.72
C ILE A 39 9.96 -5.12 -10.97
N GLU A 40 10.94 -6.03 -10.90
CA GLU A 40 11.78 -6.39 -12.05
C GLU A 40 10.99 -7.00 -13.20
N ARG A 41 9.97 -7.80 -12.89
CA ARG A 41 9.11 -8.46 -13.89
C ARG A 41 8.14 -7.51 -14.56
N PHE A 42 7.45 -6.65 -13.80
CA PHE A 42 6.32 -5.85 -14.30
C PHE A 42 6.69 -4.39 -14.61
N LEU A 43 7.86 -3.93 -14.16
CA LEU A 43 8.44 -2.61 -14.40
C LEU A 43 9.88 -2.73 -14.92
N PRO A 44 10.10 -3.39 -16.08
CA PRO A 44 11.46 -3.61 -16.58
C PRO A 44 12.14 -2.33 -17.09
N ASP A 45 11.38 -1.33 -17.56
CA ASP A 45 11.90 -0.05 -18.02
C ASP A 45 12.13 0.90 -16.83
N ARG A 46 13.39 1.19 -16.53
CA ARG A 46 13.78 2.06 -15.41
C ARG A 46 13.64 3.56 -15.72
N SER A 47 13.37 3.91 -16.96
CA SER A 47 13.19 5.30 -17.39
C SER A 47 11.80 5.85 -17.14
N VAL A 48 10.81 4.99 -16.88
CA VAL A 48 9.43 5.41 -16.64
C VAL A 48 9.27 6.16 -15.31
N PRO A 49 8.39 7.17 -15.25
CA PRO A 49 8.05 7.81 -13.99
C PRO A 49 7.19 6.87 -13.14
N LEU A 50 7.50 6.78 -11.87
CA LEU A 50 6.76 5.98 -10.90
C LEU A 50 6.03 6.84 -9.89
N LEU A 51 4.86 6.36 -9.46
CA LEU A 51 4.14 6.88 -8.31
C LEU A 51 4.10 5.81 -7.22
N GLU A 52 4.57 6.15 -6.03
CA GLU A 52 4.36 5.34 -4.84
C GLU A 52 3.32 5.97 -3.94
N ALA A 53 2.23 5.26 -3.69
CA ALA A 53 1.16 5.61 -2.78
C ALA A 53 1.40 4.98 -1.41
N GLY A 54 1.17 5.74 -0.33
CA GLY A 54 1.39 5.25 1.03
C GLY A 54 2.85 4.87 1.28
N CYS A 55 3.79 5.77 0.93
CA CYS A 55 5.22 5.48 0.97
C CYS A 55 5.77 5.36 2.41
N GLY A 56 5.02 5.81 3.43
CA GLY A 56 5.45 5.81 4.81
C GLY A 56 6.81 6.47 4.99
N ALA A 57 7.72 5.79 5.68
CA ALA A 57 9.10 6.24 5.89
C ALA A 57 10.05 5.97 4.68
N GLY A 58 9.52 5.67 3.49
CA GLY A 58 10.29 5.60 2.26
C GLY A 58 10.99 4.28 1.96
N ARG A 59 10.62 3.18 2.62
CA ARG A 59 11.27 1.86 2.45
C ARG A 59 11.28 1.39 0.99
N VAL A 60 10.14 1.38 0.34
CA VAL A 60 10.00 0.96 -1.06
C VAL A 60 10.50 2.05 -2.00
N THR A 61 10.22 3.32 -1.72
CA THR A 61 10.69 4.48 -2.50
C THR A 61 12.20 4.44 -2.74
N LEU A 62 12.98 4.28 -1.66
CA LEU A 62 14.43 4.21 -1.75
C LEU A 62 14.89 2.94 -2.44
N GLY A 63 14.22 1.83 -2.20
CA GLY A 63 14.49 0.60 -2.92
C GLY A 63 14.25 0.68 -4.42
N LEU A 64 13.24 1.43 -4.88
CA LEU A 64 13.04 1.73 -6.31
C LEU A 64 14.20 2.53 -6.89
N ARG A 65 14.69 3.53 -6.14
CA ARG A 65 15.87 4.29 -6.54
C ARG A 65 17.12 3.42 -6.65
N ASP A 66 17.31 2.50 -5.70
CA ASP A 66 18.42 1.53 -5.73
C ASP A 66 18.32 0.57 -6.93
N LEU A 67 17.10 0.25 -7.39
CA LEU A 67 16.86 -0.50 -8.62
C LEU A 67 17.09 0.31 -9.91
N GLY A 68 17.42 1.58 -9.80
CA GLY A 68 17.78 2.45 -10.92
C GLY A 68 16.67 3.36 -11.44
N PHE A 69 15.49 3.37 -10.83
CA PHE A 69 14.48 4.38 -11.16
C PHE A 69 14.94 5.77 -10.72
N ARG A 70 14.74 6.79 -11.54
CA ARG A 70 15.18 8.17 -11.27
C ARG A 70 14.03 9.19 -11.25
N ARG A 71 12.85 8.81 -11.68
CA ARG A 71 11.67 9.65 -11.73
C ARG A 71 10.62 9.11 -10.79
N ILE A 72 10.81 9.34 -9.49
CA ILE A 72 9.95 8.80 -8.44
C ILE A 72 9.21 9.95 -7.76
N THR A 73 7.89 9.86 -7.78
CA THR A 73 6.99 10.67 -6.97
C THR A 73 6.39 9.77 -5.90
N ALA A 74 6.47 10.15 -4.65
CA ALA A 74 5.95 9.38 -3.54
C ALA A 74 5.02 10.24 -2.68
N PHE A 75 3.99 9.66 -2.12
CA PHE A 75 3.13 10.39 -1.20
C PHE A 75 2.65 9.50 -0.02
N ASP A 76 2.40 10.17 1.07
CA ASP A 76 1.73 9.59 2.24
C ASP A 76 0.86 10.64 2.90
N PHE A 77 -0.13 10.23 3.68
CA PHE A 77 -0.98 11.13 4.46
C PHE A 77 -0.43 11.37 5.87
N ALA A 78 0.51 10.54 6.35
CA ALA A 78 1.17 10.65 7.64
C ALA A 78 2.43 11.53 7.52
N GLU A 79 2.34 12.76 8.02
CA GLU A 79 3.39 13.78 7.84
C GLU A 79 4.69 13.41 8.57
N GLU A 80 4.57 12.79 9.76
CA GLU A 80 5.73 12.36 10.53
C GLU A 80 6.52 11.25 9.81
N LEU A 81 5.83 10.31 9.16
CA LEU A 81 6.48 9.29 8.34
C LEU A 81 7.14 9.88 7.09
N LEU A 82 6.50 10.87 6.46
CA LEU A 82 7.10 11.57 5.31
C LEU A 82 8.36 12.32 5.69
N GLU A 83 8.44 12.89 6.89
CA GLU A 83 9.68 13.55 7.33
C GLU A 83 10.80 12.52 7.50
N GLN A 84 10.52 11.34 8.08
CA GLN A 84 11.49 10.24 8.12
C GLN A 84 11.92 9.79 6.72
N ALA A 85 10.98 9.72 5.75
CA ALA A 85 11.33 9.40 4.37
C ALA A 85 12.27 10.43 3.73
N ARG A 86 12.02 11.72 3.98
CA ARG A 86 12.87 12.82 3.48
C ARG A 86 14.26 12.83 4.12
N GLU A 87 14.34 12.55 5.43
CA GLU A 87 15.61 12.42 6.14
C GLU A 87 16.43 11.26 5.59
N LEU A 88 15.82 10.08 5.47
CA LEU A 88 16.48 8.91 4.93
C LEU A 88 16.92 9.11 3.45
N ALA A 89 16.12 9.83 2.66
CA ALA A 89 16.49 10.18 1.29
C ALA A 89 17.71 11.12 1.24
N ARG A 90 17.79 12.10 2.16
CA ARG A 90 18.96 12.98 2.29
C ARG A 90 20.22 12.20 2.69
N GLU A 91 20.11 11.29 3.64
CA GLU A 91 21.20 10.42 4.08
C GLU A 91 21.76 9.51 2.97
N ARG A 92 20.91 9.15 2.00
CA ARG A 92 21.25 8.27 0.87
C ARG A 92 21.49 9.00 -0.45
N ASP A 93 21.73 10.32 -0.42
CA ASP A 93 21.92 11.16 -1.61
C ASP A 93 20.81 10.98 -2.66
N ALA A 94 19.57 10.84 -2.20
CA ALA A 94 18.37 10.60 -3.01
C ALA A 94 17.44 11.83 -3.08
N ALA A 95 18.01 13.03 -3.13
CA ALA A 95 17.28 14.30 -3.16
C ALA A 95 16.42 14.52 -4.43
N ASP A 96 16.57 13.66 -5.43
CA ASP A 96 15.81 13.63 -6.68
C ASP A 96 14.39 13.02 -6.53
N ILE A 97 14.07 12.44 -5.37
CA ILE A 97 12.74 11.89 -5.08
C ILE A 97 11.80 13.01 -4.61
N ALA A 98 10.61 13.09 -5.23
CA ALA A 98 9.57 14.05 -4.84
C ALA A 98 8.60 13.44 -3.82
N PHE A 99 8.61 13.95 -2.58
CA PHE A 99 7.70 13.52 -1.51
C PHE A 99 6.59 14.54 -1.23
N HIS A 100 5.33 14.08 -1.26
CA HIS A 100 4.14 14.91 -1.09
C HIS A 100 3.27 14.42 0.07
N ALA A 101 2.75 15.34 0.87
CA ALA A 101 1.68 15.03 1.83
C ALA A 101 0.35 14.97 1.07
N ALA A 102 -0.24 13.78 0.94
CA ALA A 102 -1.49 13.58 0.22
C ALA A 102 -2.25 12.34 0.70
N ASP A 103 -3.57 12.40 0.58
CA ASP A 103 -4.49 11.31 0.88
C ASP A 103 -4.92 10.64 -0.43
N ALA A 104 -4.73 9.33 -0.55
CA ALA A 104 -5.07 8.55 -1.75
C ALA A 104 -6.56 8.70 -2.15
N THR A 105 -7.44 8.94 -1.18
CA THR A 105 -8.88 9.15 -1.44
C THR A 105 -9.21 10.57 -1.92
N ARG A 106 -8.21 11.48 -1.94
CA ARG A 106 -8.37 12.91 -2.25
C ARG A 106 -7.23 13.44 -3.11
N LEU A 107 -6.68 12.62 -4.00
CA LEU A 107 -5.57 13.01 -4.88
C LEU A 107 -5.92 14.15 -5.84
N ASP A 108 -7.20 14.35 -6.14
CA ASP A 108 -7.71 15.52 -6.85
C ASP A 108 -7.32 16.86 -6.18
N ARG A 109 -6.96 16.83 -4.90
CA ARG A 109 -6.51 18.01 -4.11
C ARG A 109 -5.00 18.18 -4.06
N CYS A 110 -4.23 17.39 -4.79
CA CYS A 110 -2.77 17.47 -4.83
C CYS A 110 -2.27 17.83 -6.25
N PRO A 111 -2.24 19.13 -6.63
CA PRO A 111 -1.82 19.56 -7.96
C PRO A 111 -0.43 19.06 -8.36
N ALA A 112 0.51 19.00 -7.42
CA ALA A 112 1.88 18.57 -7.69
C ALA A 112 1.98 17.13 -8.25
N ILE A 113 1.14 16.21 -7.78
CA ILE A 113 1.09 14.84 -8.33
C ILE A 113 0.50 14.83 -9.74
N HIS A 114 -0.52 15.66 -10.00
CA HIS A 114 -1.09 15.82 -11.35
C HIS A 114 -0.10 16.44 -12.33
N GLU A 115 0.65 17.43 -11.90
CA GLU A 115 1.71 18.08 -12.71
C GLU A 115 2.83 17.09 -13.03
N ALA A 116 3.25 16.26 -12.06
CA ALA A 116 4.24 15.21 -12.29
C ALA A 116 3.76 14.17 -13.31
N ALA A 117 2.47 13.77 -13.25
CA ALA A 117 1.85 12.88 -14.24
C ALA A 117 1.79 13.53 -15.62
N ALA A 118 1.31 14.78 -15.71
CA ALA A 118 1.17 15.51 -16.98
C ALA A 118 2.51 15.81 -17.67
N GLY A 119 3.57 16.05 -16.89
CA GLY A 119 4.93 16.30 -17.39
C GLY A 119 5.64 15.07 -17.98
N SER A 120 5.01 13.91 -17.95
CA SER A 120 5.56 12.66 -18.49
C SER A 120 5.20 12.44 -19.96
N LYS A 121 6.01 11.64 -20.67
CA LYS A 121 5.74 11.24 -22.06
C LYS A 121 5.91 9.74 -22.21
N PRO A 122 4.83 8.95 -22.48
CA PRO A 122 3.42 9.40 -22.56
C PRO A 122 2.96 10.03 -21.23
N ALA A 123 1.90 10.85 -21.29
CA ALA A 123 1.35 11.48 -20.10
C ALA A 123 0.84 10.41 -19.11
N GLY A 124 1.14 10.58 -17.83
CA GLY A 124 0.83 9.66 -16.76
C GLY A 124 2.05 8.91 -16.22
N PHE A 125 1.90 8.33 -15.04
CA PHE A 125 2.92 7.45 -14.46
C PHE A 125 2.99 6.12 -15.21
N GLY A 126 4.21 5.65 -15.49
CA GLY A 126 4.47 4.37 -16.14
C GLY A 126 4.31 3.17 -15.21
N GLY A 127 4.08 3.39 -13.93
CA GLY A 127 3.76 2.39 -12.93
C GLY A 127 3.39 3.02 -11.59
N VAL A 128 2.54 2.34 -10.85
CA VAL A 128 2.11 2.74 -9.50
C VAL A 128 2.35 1.59 -8.53
N LEU A 129 2.84 1.91 -7.34
CA LEU A 129 2.99 0.98 -6.24
C LEU A 129 2.16 1.44 -5.04
N PHE A 130 1.51 0.50 -4.35
CA PHE A 130 0.82 0.73 -3.08
C PHE A 130 1.10 -0.47 -2.16
N MET A 131 2.33 -0.52 -1.71
CA MET A 131 2.88 -1.69 -1.04
C MET A 131 2.54 -1.73 0.44
N PHE A 132 2.93 -2.81 1.10
CA PHE A 132 2.78 -3.05 2.53
C PHE A 132 1.33 -2.85 3.03
N ASN A 133 0.37 -3.36 2.26
CA ASN A 133 -1.07 -3.34 2.57
C ASN A 133 -1.69 -1.94 2.74
N GLY A 134 -1.01 -0.88 2.29
CA GLY A 134 -1.44 0.51 2.49
C GLY A 134 -2.84 0.81 1.97
N LEU A 135 -3.24 0.22 0.84
CA LEU A 135 -4.61 0.35 0.32
C LEU A 135 -5.66 -0.19 1.30
N MET A 136 -5.33 -1.26 2.04
CA MET A 136 -6.24 -1.90 3.00
C MET A 136 -6.31 -1.16 4.34
N GLN A 137 -5.46 -0.17 4.56
CA GLN A 137 -5.51 0.73 5.72
C GLN A 137 -6.47 1.91 5.51
N ILE A 138 -7.12 1.99 4.36
CA ILE A 138 -8.17 2.96 4.07
C ILE A 138 -9.53 2.39 4.52
N PRO A 139 -10.19 2.98 5.55
CA PRO A 139 -11.50 2.52 6.01
C PRO A 139 -12.58 2.73 4.95
N GLY A 140 -13.41 1.70 4.76
CA GLY A 140 -14.55 1.74 3.85
C GLY A 140 -14.19 1.39 2.40
N ARG A 141 -14.89 0.37 1.84
CA ARG A 141 -14.65 -0.16 0.50
C ARG A 141 -14.72 0.90 -0.60
N GLU A 142 -15.70 1.81 -0.52
CA GLU A 142 -15.84 2.86 -1.53
C GLU A 142 -14.69 3.88 -1.48
N SER A 143 -14.12 4.12 -0.29
CA SER A 143 -12.91 4.93 -0.15
C SER A 143 -11.70 4.25 -0.80
N ARG A 144 -11.54 2.93 -0.62
CA ARG A 144 -10.50 2.12 -1.29
C ARG A 144 -10.66 2.16 -2.81
N ARG A 145 -11.89 2.00 -3.31
CA ARG A 145 -12.20 2.14 -4.75
C ARG A 145 -11.94 3.55 -5.29
N THR A 146 -12.22 4.57 -4.50
CA THR A 146 -11.91 5.96 -4.87
C THR A 146 -10.41 6.16 -5.01
N ALA A 147 -9.60 5.64 -4.09
CA ALA A 147 -8.15 5.65 -4.22
C ALA A 147 -7.69 4.92 -5.50
N LEU A 148 -8.22 3.74 -5.78
CA LEU A 148 -7.91 2.99 -7.00
C LEU A 148 -8.26 3.76 -8.28
N ARG A 149 -9.41 4.46 -8.32
CA ARG A 149 -9.79 5.31 -9.48
C ARG A 149 -8.86 6.49 -9.65
N HIS A 150 -8.46 7.16 -8.56
CA HIS A 150 -7.49 8.25 -8.61
C HIS A 150 -6.14 7.78 -9.17
N LEU A 151 -5.63 6.65 -8.67
CA LEU A 151 -4.38 6.06 -9.17
C LEU A 151 -4.51 5.68 -10.65
N HIS A 152 -5.64 5.09 -11.06
CA HIS A 152 -5.92 4.75 -12.46
C HIS A 152 -5.87 5.99 -13.37
N ALA A 153 -6.49 7.09 -12.94
CA ALA A 153 -6.52 8.33 -13.73
C ALA A 153 -5.12 8.96 -13.92
N LEU A 154 -4.22 8.76 -12.97
CA LEU A 154 -2.85 9.29 -13.01
C LEU A 154 -1.86 8.43 -13.81
N CYS A 155 -2.20 7.20 -14.15
CA CYS A 155 -1.33 6.28 -14.89
C CYS A 155 -1.34 6.55 -16.40
N ALA A 156 -0.27 6.18 -17.09
CA ALA A 156 -0.27 6.02 -18.53
C ALA A 156 -1.04 4.74 -18.97
N PRO A 157 -1.63 4.68 -20.17
CA PRO A 157 -2.22 3.45 -20.68
C PRO A 157 -1.25 2.27 -20.61
N GLY A 158 -1.71 1.11 -20.18
CA GLY A 158 -0.90 -0.08 -20.02
C GLY A 158 0.01 -0.10 -18.77
N ALA A 159 0.03 0.96 -17.95
CA ALA A 159 0.85 1.01 -16.74
C ALA A 159 0.37 -0.01 -15.68
N PRO A 160 1.28 -0.73 -15.00
CA PRO A 160 0.91 -1.62 -13.91
C PRO A 160 0.67 -0.87 -12.60
N LEU A 161 -0.26 -1.39 -11.80
CA LEU A 161 -0.42 -1.13 -10.38
C LEU A 161 0.05 -2.37 -9.62
N LEU A 162 1.04 -2.24 -8.76
CA LEU A 162 1.51 -3.27 -7.85
C LEU A 162 1.07 -2.91 -6.43
N PHE A 163 0.41 -3.83 -5.74
CA PHE A 163 0.02 -3.61 -4.34
C PHE A 163 -0.04 -4.92 -3.56
N THR A 164 -0.14 -4.82 -2.24
CA THR A 164 -0.30 -5.98 -1.37
C THR A 164 -1.53 -5.87 -0.49
N THR A 165 -2.08 -7.03 -0.13
CA THR A 165 -3.13 -7.17 0.87
C THR A 165 -2.84 -8.38 1.75
N HIS A 166 -3.34 -8.40 2.98
CA HIS A 166 -3.58 -9.68 3.62
C HIS A 166 -4.65 -10.44 2.83
N ASP A 167 -4.76 -11.74 3.06
CA ASP A 167 -5.79 -12.59 2.46
C ASP A 167 -6.37 -13.48 3.57
N ARG A 168 -7.61 -13.20 3.97
CA ARG A 168 -8.28 -13.94 5.06
C ARG A 168 -8.49 -15.42 4.77
N ASN A 169 -8.21 -15.86 3.54
CA ASN A 169 -8.33 -17.26 3.13
C ASN A 169 -6.98 -17.94 2.83
N HIS A 170 -5.83 -17.27 3.10
CA HIS A 170 -4.52 -17.74 2.70
C HIS A 170 -4.07 -19.07 3.35
N SER A 171 -4.68 -19.46 4.45
CA SER A 171 -4.36 -20.71 5.17
C SER A 171 -5.61 -21.40 5.74
N PRO A 172 -5.53 -22.71 6.05
CA PRO A 172 -6.62 -23.40 6.75
C PRO A 172 -6.98 -22.78 8.10
N ALA A 173 -5.98 -22.32 8.86
CA ALA A 173 -6.18 -21.68 10.16
C ALA A 173 -6.96 -20.38 10.02
N GLU A 174 -6.54 -19.50 9.08
CA GLU A 174 -7.23 -18.25 8.79
C GLU A 174 -8.70 -18.50 8.40
N ARG A 175 -8.95 -19.45 7.49
CA ARG A 175 -10.32 -19.79 7.10
C ARG A 175 -11.21 -20.24 8.28
N VAL A 176 -10.65 -20.92 9.28
CA VAL A 176 -11.39 -21.28 10.49
C VAL A 176 -11.67 -20.04 11.35
N MET A 177 -10.67 -19.22 11.59
CA MET A 177 -10.80 -17.98 12.38
C MET A 177 -11.84 -17.04 11.76
N TRP A 178 -11.80 -16.85 10.44
CA TRP A 178 -12.75 -15.99 9.74
C TRP A 178 -14.18 -16.53 9.68
N ARG A 179 -14.37 -17.85 9.72
CA ARG A 179 -15.72 -18.45 9.91
C ARG A 179 -16.29 -18.17 11.30
N LEU A 180 -15.46 -18.23 12.34
CA LEU A 180 -15.88 -17.85 13.69
C LEU A 180 -16.21 -16.37 13.77
N GLU A 181 -15.42 -15.53 13.10
CA GLU A 181 -15.68 -14.11 13.04
C GLU A 181 -16.96 -13.77 12.27
N ALA A 182 -17.23 -14.45 11.15
CA ALA A 182 -18.50 -14.29 10.42
C ALA A 182 -19.71 -14.58 11.32
N ALA A 183 -19.66 -15.64 12.12
CA ALA A 183 -20.72 -15.96 13.07
C ALA A 183 -20.88 -14.89 14.17
N ARG A 184 -19.80 -14.19 14.57
CA ARG A 184 -19.89 -13.04 15.48
C ARG A 184 -20.56 -11.84 14.82
N TRP A 185 -20.22 -11.56 13.57
CA TRP A 185 -20.83 -10.47 12.77
C TRP A 185 -22.34 -10.72 12.57
N GLU A 186 -22.74 -11.95 12.27
CA GLU A 186 -24.15 -12.33 12.14
C GLU A 186 -24.96 -12.08 13.42
N ARG A 187 -24.31 -12.20 14.61
CA ARG A 187 -24.94 -11.91 15.91
C ARG A 187 -24.79 -10.46 16.38
N GLY A 188 -24.09 -9.60 15.60
CA GLY A 188 -23.82 -8.24 16.00
C GLY A 188 -22.84 -8.09 17.18
N GLU A 189 -21.94 -9.06 17.36
CA GLU A 189 -20.96 -9.15 18.46
C GLU A 189 -19.56 -8.63 18.08
N GLN A 190 -19.40 -8.05 16.88
CA GLN A 190 -18.14 -7.42 16.46
C GLN A 190 -17.88 -6.11 17.21
N ASP A 191 -16.65 -5.63 17.14
CA ASP A 191 -16.32 -4.27 17.63
C ASP A 191 -17.18 -3.24 16.88
N GLU A 192 -17.93 -2.41 17.61
CA GLU A 192 -18.82 -1.38 17.06
C GLU A 192 -18.11 -0.33 16.20
N ARG A 193 -16.79 -0.24 16.28
CA ARG A 193 -15.96 0.66 15.45
C ARG A 193 -15.75 0.13 14.04
N LEU A 194 -15.91 -1.18 13.81
CA LEU A 194 -15.71 -1.86 12.54
C LEU A 194 -17.02 -1.86 11.75
N VAL A 195 -16.96 -1.51 10.46
CA VAL A 195 -18.17 -1.32 9.64
C VAL A 195 -18.30 -2.33 8.50
N GLU A 196 -17.21 -2.99 8.13
CA GLU A 196 -17.19 -4.00 7.06
C GLU A 196 -16.64 -5.32 7.56
N PHE A 197 -17.24 -6.42 7.11
CA PHE A 197 -16.68 -7.74 7.37
C PHE A 197 -15.29 -7.85 6.71
N GLY A 198 -14.28 -8.13 7.51
CA GLY A 198 -12.88 -8.07 7.10
C GLY A 198 -12.09 -6.99 7.85
N ASP A 199 -12.77 -6.01 8.42
CA ASP A 199 -12.12 -4.97 9.20
C ASP A 199 -11.54 -5.51 10.50
N ARG A 200 -10.36 -5.00 10.87
CA ARG A 200 -9.66 -5.22 12.12
C ARG A 200 -9.08 -3.90 12.64
N TYR A 201 -8.97 -3.81 13.94
CA TYR A 201 -8.22 -2.75 14.59
C TYR A 201 -7.32 -3.38 15.63
N PHE A 202 -6.03 -3.35 15.34
CA PHE A 202 -4.99 -3.89 16.19
C PHE A 202 -4.48 -2.81 17.14
N GLU A 203 -4.14 -3.22 18.36
CA GLU A 203 -3.50 -2.38 19.34
C GLU A 203 -2.49 -3.24 20.09
N ASP A 204 -1.22 -2.97 19.88
CA ASP A 204 -0.09 -3.72 20.43
C ASP A 204 1.13 -2.81 20.71
N ASP A 205 2.27 -3.41 21.01
CA ASP A 205 3.52 -2.69 21.32
C ASP A 205 4.09 -1.91 20.12
N THR A 206 3.58 -2.14 18.91
CA THR A 206 3.98 -1.43 17.68
C THR A 206 3.06 -0.25 17.35
N GLY A 207 2.02 -0.04 18.14
CA GLY A 207 1.04 1.02 18.01
C GLY A 207 -0.38 0.53 17.72
N ARG A 208 -1.16 1.37 17.07
CA ARG A 208 -2.53 1.07 16.64
C ARG A 208 -2.59 1.03 15.13
N THR A 209 -3.28 0.05 14.58
CA THR A 209 -3.39 -0.10 13.14
C THR A 209 -4.78 -0.60 12.74
N PHE A 210 -5.46 0.16 11.89
CA PHE A 210 -6.62 -0.32 11.14
C PHE A 210 -6.17 -1.11 9.92
N MET A 211 -6.83 -2.24 9.67
CA MET A 211 -6.60 -3.05 8.49
C MET A 211 -7.89 -3.70 8.03
N HIS A 212 -8.20 -3.61 6.76
CA HIS A 212 -9.19 -4.46 6.12
C HIS A 212 -8.48 -5.70 5.55
N LEU A 213 -8.98 -6.88 5.87
CA LEU A 213 -8.47 -8.16 5.36
C LEU A 213 -9.47 -8.71 4.33
N PRO A 214 -9.24 -8.50 3.02
CA PRO A 214 -10.13 -8.96 1.96
C PRO A 214 -9.98 -10.47 1.71
N ASP A 215 -10.92 -11.04 0.95
CA ASP A 215 -10.64 -12.25 0.17
C ASP A 215 -10.25 -11.89 -1.27
N ARG A 216 -9.91 -12.94 -2.04
CA ARG A 216 -9.44 -12.75 -3.42
C ARG A 216 -10.53 -12.19 -4.33
N GLU A 217 -11.76 -12.64 -4.18
CA GLU A 217 -12.91 -12.23 -4.97
C GLU A 217 -13.24 -10.75 -4.77
N GLU A 218 -13.10 -10.24 -3.57
CA GLU A 218 -13.29 -8.84 -3.25
C GLU A 218 -12.32 -7.93 -4.02
N ILE A 219 -11.03 -8.28 -4.01
CA ILE A 219 -10.01 -7.50 -4.72
C ILE A 219 -10.21 -7.57 -6.24
N LEU A 220 -10.53 -8.73 -6.79
CA LEU A 220 -10.85 -8.85 -8.22
C LEU A 220 -12.04 -7.97 -8.63
N ALA A 221 -13.08 -7.95 -7.80
CA ALA A 221 -14.25 -7.10 -8.03
C ALA A 221 -13.91 -5.60 -7.91
N ASP A 222 -13.02 -5.22 -6.98
CA ASP A 222 -12.61 -3.83 -6.80
C ASP A 222 -11.72 -3.34 -7.96
N LEU A 223 -10.80 -4.16 -8.43
CA LEU A 223 -10.01 -3.86 -9.63
C LEU A 223 -10.93 -3.65 -10.85
N ALA A 224 -11.82 -4.59 -11.12
CA ALA A 224 -12.77 -4.48 -12.24
C ALA A 224 -13.66 -3.23 -12.14
N ALA A 225 -14.18 -2.90 -10.94
CA ALA A 225 -15.04 -1.75 -10.70
C ALA A 225 -14.32 -0.39 -10.81
N THR A 226 -13.00 -0.39 -10.87
CA THR A 226 -12.15 0.81 -10.87
C THR A 226 -11.29 0.96 -12.13
N GLY A 227 -11.53 0.11 -13.15
CA GLY A 227 -10.91 0.21 -14.48
C GLY A 227 -9.58 -0.54 -14.59
N TRP A 228 -9.17 -1.27 -13.55
CA TRP A 228 -7.96 -2.09 -13.60
C TRP A 228 -8.26 -3.50 -14.11
N THR A 229 -7.48 -3.97 -15.07
CA THR A 229 -7.51 -5.38 -15.50
C THR A 229 -6.56 -6.17 -14.63
N HIS A 230 -7.05 -7.21 -13.96
CA HIS A 230 -6.20 -8.12 -13.19
C HIS A 230 -5.22 -8.86 -14.12
N GLU A 231 -3.94 -8.89 -13.76
CA GLU A 231 -2.88 -9.53 -14.54
C GLU A 231 -2.20 -10.68 -13.77
N TYR A 232 -1.98 -10.49 -12.46
CA TYR A 232 -1.27 -11.47 -11.64
C TYR A 232 -1.64 -11.32 -10.18
N ASP A 233 -1.69 -12.42 -9.46
CA ASP A 233 -1.67 -12.44 -7.99
C ASP A 233 -0.99 -13.71 -7.47
N ALA A 234 -0.30 -13.60 -6.34
CA ALA A 234 0.29 -14.72 -5.62
C ALA A 234 0.56 -14.37 -4.15
N LEU A 235 0.59 -15.36 -3.28
CA LEU A 235 1.04 -15.18 -1.91
C LEU A 235 2.55 -14.94 -1.87
N ARG A 236 3.03 -14.15 -0.92
CA ARG A 236 4.46 -13.83 -0.75
C ARG A 236 5.34 -15.07 -0.78
N ARG A 237 4.95 -16.13 -0.05
CA ARG A 237 5.69 -17.41 0.00
C ARG A 237 5.76 -18.15 -1.34
N GLU A 238 4.82 -17.90 -2.25
CA GLU A 238 4.81 -18.48 -3.60
C GLU A 238 5.76 -17.74 -4.56
N ILE A 239 6.07 -16.47 -4.25
CA ILE A 239 6.97 -15.63 -5.04
C ILE A 239 8.42 -15.82 -4.61
N ALA A 240 8.68 -15.73 -3.30
CA ALA A 240 10.03 -15.83 -2.76
C ALA A 240 10.06 -16.34 -1.32
N LEU A 241 11.16 -16.98 -0.96
CA LEU A 241 11.53 -17.20 0.43
C LEU A 241 12.19 -15.92 0.95
N GLU A 242 11.51 -15.22 1.84
CA GLU A 242 12.02 -14.01 2.48
C GLU A 242 13.03 -14.31 3.60
N SER A 243 13.81 -13.29 3.96
CA SER A 243 14.65 -13.33 5.15
C SER A 243 13.82 -13.50 6.43
N GLU A 244 14.47 -13.98 7.49
CA GLU A 244 13.84 -14.13 8.79
C GLU A 244 13.29 -12.78 9.31
N ALA A 245 14.11 -11.73 9.21
CA ALA A 245 13.71 -10.38 9.62
C ALA A 245 12.45 -9.87 8.92
N VAL A 246 12.27 -10.15 7.62
CA VAL A 246 11.04 -9.80 6.89
C VAL A 246 9.85 -10.61 7.37
N ARG A 247 10.05 -11.90 7.66
CA ARG A 247 8.97 -12.78 8.14
C ARG A 247 8.54 -12.49 9.58
N GLU A 248 9.46 -11.98 10.40
CA GLU A 248 9.15 -11.50 11.76
C GLU A 248 8.46 -10.12 11.74
N PHE A 249 8.83 -9.28 10.77
CA PHE A 249 8.25 -7.94 10.64
C PHE A 249 6.84 -7.94 10.06
N SER A 250 6.48 -8.89 9.19
CA SER A 250 5.21 -8.88 8.47
C SER A 250 4.62 -10.28 8.30
N ASP A 251 3.34 -10.40 8.61
CA ASP A 251 2.54 -11.57 8.29
C ASP A 251 2.48 -11.86 6.78
N GLU A 252 1.94 -13.04 6.44
CA GLU A 252 1.74 -13.43 5.04
C GLU A 252 0.81 -12.45 4.33
N CYS A 253 1.17 -12.07 3.10
CA CYS A 253 0.38 -11.20 2.27
C CYS A 253 0.29 -11.72 0.83
N ARG A 254 -0.73 -11.27 0.11
CA ARG A 254 -0.90 -11.51 -1.32
C ARG A 254 -0.45 -10.29 -2.09
N PHE A 255 0.37 -10.50 -3.10
CA PHE A 255 0.77 -9.51 -4.09
C PHE A 255 -0.21 -9.50 -5.24
N TRP A 256 -0.49 -8.32 -5.76
CA TRP A 256 -1.41 -8.08 -6.85
C TRP A 256 -0.77 -7.23 -7.92
N VAL A 257 -1.07 -7.54 -9.17
CA VAL A 257 -0.75 -6.69 -10.32
C VAL A 257 -2.03 -6.45 -11.11
N GLY A 258 -2.44 -5.19 -11.18
CA GLY A 258 -3.47 -4.70 -12.08
C GLY A 258 -2.83 -3.93 -13.22
N ARG A 259 -3.48 -3.89 -14.39
CA ARG A 259 -3.02 -3.12 -15.54
C ARG A 259 -4.05 -2.08 -15.92
N ARG A 260 -3.62 -0.84 -16.18
CA ARG A 260 -4.51 0.17 -16.74
C ARG A 260 -4.91 -0.24 -18.16
N SER A 261 -6.21 -0.46 -18.37
CA SER A 261 -6.81 -0.69 -19.69
C SER A 261 -6.90 0.58 -20.51
#